data_e1dc6d19f2f3048b3654a0dd087166ee
#
_entry.id   e1dc6d19f2f3048b3654a0dd087166ee
#
_cell.length_a   1.000
_cell.length_b   1.000
_cell.length_c   1.000
_cell.angle_alpha   90.00
_cell.angle_beta   90.00
_cell.angle_gamma   90.00
#
_symmetry.space_group_name_H-M   'P 1'
#
loop_
_entity.id
_entity.type
_entity.pdbx_description
1 polymer ?
#
loop_
_entity_poly.entity_id
_entity_poly.type
_entity_poly.pdbx_seq_one_letter_code
_entity_poly.pdbx_strand_id
1 'polypeptide(L)'
;SRRLIPVDDCLISHPEASVAAGVFRNWMSRNCNGDDVRLFSGLTVQVSSRNDVSVTVECERGGFPRESELVEGLSAALPSLCHVGITLPGGDCEDQENPAFRSLFGAGPFQESLGGLEMTLSPGSFLQVNHEICGKLYHYVLEQATLGIGDTVADLYCGAGALSLMAARRCARVAGVELSGQAVRDARRNAEANGIQNASFHRGFAEEAFPRMVAEGFSPDTVLLDPPRKGAHPALLRGIADARPETVVYVSCHPPSQARDAAALCGMGYRVAAARPFDMFCQTAEVENVLTFKRTQEAGHA
;
A
#
# COMPACT_ATOMS: atom_id res chain seq x y z
N SER A 1 1.20 -5.72 -29.17
CA SER A 1 0.99 -4.28 -29.40
C SER A 1 0.15 -3.73 -28.25
N ARG A 2 0.63 -2.67 -27.59
CA ARG A 2 -0.14 -1.95 -26.57
C ARG A 2 -1.12 -1.01 -27.28
N ARG A 3 -2.26 -1.52 -27.70
CA ARG A 3 -3.33 -0.69 -28.25
C ARG A 3 -4.12 -0.09 -27.08
N LEU A 4 -4.15 1.23 -26.98
CA LEU A 4 -5.01 1.96 -26.06
C LEU A 4 -6.45 1.94 -26.61
N ILE A 5 -7.39 1.58 -25.79
CA ILE A 5 -8.83 1.59 -26.09
C ILE A 5 -9.45 2.73 -25.29
N PRO A 6 -10.11 3.70 -25.93
CA PRO A 6 -10.83 4.74 -25.19
C PRO A 6 -12.01 4.12 -24.44
N VAL A 7 -12.13 4.48 -23.16
CA VAL A 7 -13.21 4.04 -22.28
C VAL A 7 -13.85 5.28 -21.68
N ASP A 8 -15.16 5.42 -21.83
CA ASP A 8 -15.91 6.53 -21.26
C ASP A 8 -16.40 6.24 -19.85
N ASP A 9 -16.70 4.97 -19.58
CA ASP A 9 -17.09 4.48 -18.27
C ASP A 9 -16.40 3.15 -17.99
N CYS A 10 -15.77 3.03 -16.85
CA CYS A 10 -15.07 1.83 -16.41
C CYS A 10 -15.92 1.07 -15.39
N LEU A 11 -16.55 -0.02 -15.82
CA LEU A 11 -17.46 -0.84 -15.00
C LEU A 11 -16.77 -1.54 -13.81
N ILE A 12 -15.43 -1.57 -13.77
CA ILE A 12 -14.66 -2.18 -12.68
C ILE A 12 -14.02 -1.13 -11.75
N SER A 13 -14.23 0.16 -12.02
CA SER A 13 -13.81 1.25 -11.13
C SER A 13 -15.02 1.85 -10.43
N HIS A 14 -14.75 2.59 -9.35
CA HIS A 14 -15.79 3.36 -8.68
C HIS A 14 -16.39 4.41 -9.64
N PRO A 15 -17.73 4.66 -9.65
CA PRO A 15 -18.35 5.62 -10.56
C PRO A 15 -17.71 7.02 -10.55
N GLU A 16 -17.34 7.53 -9.38
CA GLU A 16 -16.65 8.81 -9.24
C GLU A 16 -15.32 8.88 -9.99
N ALA A 17 -14.64 7.74 -10.19
CA ALA A 17 -13.40 7.72 -10.98
C ALA A 17 -13.69 8.04 -12.45
N SER A 18 -14.78 7.51 -13.02
CA SER A 18 -15.21 7.82 -14.39
C SER A 18 -15.64 9.29 -14.50
N VAL A 19 -16.34 9.84 -13.51
CA VAL A 19 -16.72 11.25 -13.45
C VAL A 19 -15.48 12.14 -13.42
N ALA A 20 -14.52 11.87 -12.53
CA ALA A 20 -13.29 12.64 -12.43
C ALA A 20 -12.50 12.62 -13.74
N ALA A 21 -12.34 11.45 -14.36
CA ALA A 21 -11.66 11.28 -15.64
C ALA A 21 -12.38 12.06 -16.76
N GLY A 22 -13.71 12.07 -16.77
CA GLY A 22 -14.54 12.83 -17.72
C GLY A 22 -14.33 14.34 -17.57
N VAL A 23 -14.33 14.85 -16.35
CA VAL A 23 -14.07 16.28 -16.06
C VAL A 23 -12.66 16.65 -16.50
N PHE A 24 -11.64 15.86 -16.15
CA PHE A 24 -10.26 16.11 -16.54
C PHE A 24 -10.08 16.11 -18.06
N ARG A 25 -10.64 15.13 -18.76
CA ARG A 25 -10.61 15.05 -20.24
C ARG A 25 -11.27 16.27 -20.89
N ASN A 26 -12.44 16.69 -20.39
CA ASN A 26 -13.14 17.86 -20.89
C ASN A 26 -12.36 19.15 -20.63
N TRP A 27 -11.74 19.27 -19.48
CA TRP A 27 -10.87 20.39 -19.14
C TRP A 27 -9.65 20.41 -20.07
N MET A 28 -8.97 19.29 -20.27
CA MET A 28 -7.83 19.17 -21.19
C MET A 28 -8.19 19.59 -22.61
N SER A 29 -9.34 19.14 -23.12
CA SER A 29 -9.78 19.45 -24.48
C SER A 29 -10.03 20.94 -24.73
N ARG A 30 -10.32 21.70 -23.68
CA ARG A 30 -10.59 23.15 -23.74
C ARG A 30 -9.34 24.00 -23.49
N ASN A 31 -8.41 23.49 -22.70
CA ASN A 31 -7.34 24.28 -22.11
C ASN A 31 -5.93 23.85 -22.56
N CYS A 32 -5.77 22.68 -23.18
CA CYS A 32 -4.50 22.14 -23.59
C CYS A 32 -4.37 22.05 -25.11
N ASN A 33 -3.24 22.47 -25.64
CA ASN A 33 -2.84 22.19 -27.03
C ASN A 33 -2.00 20.90 -27.08
N GLY A 34 -1.55 20.48 -28.27
CA GLY A 34 -0.84 19.22 -28.48
C GLY A 34 0.46 19.07 -27.67
N ASP A 35 1.13 20.17 -27.32
CA ASP A 35 2.35 20.14 -26.50
C ASP A 35 2.02 20.13 -25.01
N ASP A 36 0.94 20.81 -24.59
CA ASP A 36 0.49 20.85 -23.21
C ASP A 36 0.02 19.46 -22.72
N VAL A 37 -0.58 18.64 -23.60
CA VAL A 37 -1.02 17.28 -23.26
C VAL A 37 0.15 16.41 -22.77
N ARG A 38 1.37 16.65 -23.27
CA ARG A 38 2.58 15.92 -22.86
C ARG A 38 3.04 16.23 -21.45
N LEU A 39 2.50 17.29 -20.83
CA LEU A 39 2.79 17.62 -19.43
C LEU A 39 2.16 16.62 -18.45
N PHE A 40 1.15 15.88 -18.90
CA PHE A 40 0.38 14.97 -18.04
C PHE A 40 0.76 13.52 -18.37
N SER A 41 1.21 12.78 -17.36
CA SER A 41 1.51 11.35 -17.46
C SER A 41 0.35 10.48 -16.98
N GLY A 42 -0.50 11.02 -16.10
CA GLY A 42 -1.62 10.27 -15.55
C GLY A 42 -2.60 11.09 -14.71
N LEU A 43 -3.69 10.43 -14.35
CA LEU A 43 -4.68 10.87 -13.38
C LEU A 43 -4.94 9.70 -12.42
N THR A 44 -4.65 9.90 -11.15
CA THR A 44 -5.00 8.94 -10.09
C THR A 44 -6.25 9.43 -9.37
N VAL A 45 -7.28 8.58 -9.31
CA VAL A 45 -8.49 8.83 -8.55
C VAL A 45 -8.61 7.76 -7.46
N GLN A 46 -8.67 8.19 -6.22
CA GLN A 46 -8.89 7.32 -5.07
C GLN A 46 -10.26 7.62 -4.48
N VAL A 47 -11.01 6.57 -4.17
CA VAL A 47 -12.30 6.67 -3.49
C VAL A 47 -12.24 5.81 -2.24
N SER A 48 -12.53 6.38 -1.07
CA SER A 48 -12.51 5.65 0.19
C SER A 48 -13.77 4.80 0.39
N SER A 49 -13.74 3.92 1.37
CA SER A 49 -14.94 3.20 1.84
C SER A 49 -16.04 4.14 2.37
N ARG A 50 -15.71 5.41 2.62
CA ARG A 50 -16.64 6.47 3.02
C ARG A 50 -17.11 7.35 1.87
N ASN A 51 -16.73 6.99 0.64
CA ASN A 51 -16.94 7.76 -0.58
C ASN A 51 -16.18 9.10 -0.63
N ASP A 52 -15.18 9.35 0.21
CA ASP A 52 -14.30 10.51 0.00
C ASP A 52 -13.52 10.32 -1.30
N VAL A 53 -13.46 11.36 -2.12
CA VAL A 53 -12.77 11.33 -3.41
C VAL A 53 -11.51 12.18 -3.35
N SER A 54 -10.38 11.60 -3.70
CA SER A 54 -9.12 12.30 -3.90
C SER A 54 -8.68 12.16 -5.35
N VAL A 55 -8.36 13.28 -6.00
CA VAL A 55 -7.88 13.32 -7.38
C VAL A 55 -6.45 13.86 -7.41
N THR A 56 -5.56 13.11 -8.02
CA THR A 56 -4.16 13.50 -8.17
C THR A 56 -3.79 13.51 -9.65
N VAL A 57 -3.31 14.64 -10.13
CA VAL A 57 -2.81 14.81 -11.49
C VAL A 57 -1.31 14.56 -11.50
N GLU A 58 -0.87 13.63 -12.33
CA GLU A 58 0.54 13.39 -12.56
C GLU A 58 1.04 14.35 -13.65
N CYS A 59 1.88 15.31 -13.26
CA CYS A 59 2.35 16.37 -14.13
C CYS A 59 3.87 16.50 -14.08
N GLU A 60 4.54 16.59 -15.22
CA GLU A 60 6.00 16.74 -15.33
C GLU A 60 6.51 18.10 -14.80
N ARG A 61 5.63 19.06 -14.61
CA ARG A 61 5.94 20.39 -14.05
C ARG A 61 5.17 20.60 -12.76
N GLY A 62 5.68 21.47 -11.91
CA GLY A 62 5.06 21.80 -10.61
C GLY A 62 3.68 22.45 -10.70
N GLY A 63 3.11 22.56 -11.89
CA GLY A 63 1.81 23.14 -12.16
C GLY A 63 1.49 23.23 -13.65
N PHE A 64 0.25 23.60 -13.96
CA PHE A 64 -0.26 23.79 -15.30
C PHE A 64 -1.23 25.00 -15.36
N PRO A 65 -1.46 25.59 -16.52
CA PRO A 65 -2.38 26.74 -16.65
C PRO A 65 -3.79 26.37 -16.22
N ARG A 66 -4.50 27.32 -15.58
CA ARG A 66 -5.93 27.20 -15.19
C ARG A 66 -6.24 26.02 -14.27
N GLU A 67 -5.38 25.74 -13.31
CA GLU A 67 -5.61 24.75 -12.26
C GLU A 67 -6.93 24.98 -11.51
N SER A 68 -7.26 26.26 -11.25
CA SER A 68 -8.51 26.63 -10.56
C SER A 68 -9.75 26.18 -11.33
N GLU A 69 -9.76 26.29 -12.66
CA GLU A 69 -10.88 25.83 -13.49
C GLU A 69 -11.07 24.31 -13.41
N LEU A 70 -9.96 23.55 -13.32
CA LEU A 70 -10.03 22.11 -13.10
C LEU A 70 -10.60 21.78 -11.73
N VAL A 71 -10.11 22.45 -10.69
CA VAL A 71 -10.60 22.28 -9.31
C VAL A 71 -12.09 22.61 -9.20
N GLU A 72 -12.53 23.73 -9.79
CA GLU A 72 -13.95 24.13 -9.83
C GLU A 72 -14.80 23.09 -10.55
N GLY A 73 -14.34 22.58 -11.70
CA GLY A 73 -15.02 21.54 -12.46
C GLY A 73 -15.15 20.23 -11.70
N LEU A 74 -14.08 19.79 -11.02
CA LEU A 74 -14.10 18.60 -10.17
C LEU A 74 -15.02 18.79 -8.96
N SER A 75 -14.95 19.95 -8.28
CA SER A 75 -15.77 20.23 -7.10
C SER A 75 -17.26 20.31 -7.44
N ALA A 76 -17.61 20.81 -8.62
CA ALA A 76 -19.00 20.86 -9.08
C ALA A 76 -19.54 19.46 -9.45
N ALA A 77 -18.69 18.58 -9.98
CA ALA A 77 -19.09 17.25 -10.44
C ALA A 77 -19.03 16.17 -9.35
N LEU A 78 -18.20 16.36 -8.32
CA LEU A 78 -17.90 15.39 -7.26
C LEU A 78 -18.19 16.00 -5.88
N PRO A 79 -19.41 15.89 -5.36
CA PRO A 79 -19.76 16.43 -4.04
C PRO A 79 -18.93 15.91 -2.87
N SER A 80 -18.39 14.70 -3.02
CA SER A 80 -17.51 14.03 -2.03
C SER A 80 -16.01 14.32 -2.25
N LEU A 81 -15.67 15.28 -3.11
CA LEU A 81 -14.28 15.64 -3.36
C LEU A 81 -13.66 16.27 -2.11
N CYS A 82 -12.69 15.56 -1.53
CA CYS A 82 -11.96 16.03 -0.34
C CYS A 82 -10.59 16.61 -0.68
N HIS A 83 -10.02 16.24 -1.86
CA HIS A 83 -8.68 16.66 -2.21
C HIS A 83 -8.44 16.65 -3.73
N VAL A 84 -7.69 17.65 -4.21
CA VAL A 84 -7.08 17.70 -5.55
C VAL A 84 -5.62 18.09 -5.39
N GLY A 85 -4.71 17.36 -6.05
CA GLY A 85 -3.30 17.67 -6.01
C GLY A 85 -2.55 17.30 -7.28
N ILE A 86 -1.26 17.63 -7.27
CA ILE A 86 -0.32 17.34 -8.35
C ILE A 86 0.83 16.53 -7.77
N THR A 87 1.20 15.43 -8.43
CA THR A 87 2.46 14.72 -8.18
C THR A 87 3.49 15.10 -9.23
N LEU A 88 4.74 15.24 -8.80
CA LEU A 88 5.87 15.55 -9.67
C LEU A 88 6.68 14.27 -9.93
N PRO A 89 7.01 13.95 -11.18
CA PRO A 89 7.92 12.87 -11.49
C PRO A 89 9.28 13.09 -10.84
N GLY A 90 9.77 12.09 -10.11
CA GLY A 90 11.07 12.16 -9.43
C GLY A 90 11.11 13.00 -8.16
N GLY A 91 9.98 13.55 -7.72
CA GLY A 91 9.86 14.14 -6.39
C GLY A 91 9.98 13.05 -5.32
N ASP A 92 10.67 13.37 -4.23
CA ASP A 92 10.73 12.50 -3.06
C ASP A 92 9.61 12.90 -2.10
N CYS A 93 8.76 11.95 -1.73
CA CYS A 93 7.75 12.15 -0.68
C CYS A 93 8.38 12.52 0.68
N GLU A 94 9.69 12.50 0.76
CA GLU A 94 10.50 12.67 1.95
C GLU A 94 11.18 14.03 2.02
N ASP A 95 11.38 14.68 0.86
CA ASP A 95 12.02 15.98 0.78
C ASP A 95 10.99 17.10 0.96
N GLN A 96 11.04 17.80 2.10
CA GLN A 96 10.18 18.96 2.35
C GLN A 96 10.53 20.14 1.43
N GLU A 97 11.76 20.18 0.90
CA GLU A 97 12.22 21.22 -0.02
C GLU A 97 11.85 20.91 -1.48
N ASN A 98 11.60 19.62 -1.79
CA ASN A 98 11.15 19.18 -3.12
C ASN A 98 10.00 18.15 -2.99
N PRO A 99 8.83 18.57 -2.49
CA PRO A 99 7.73 17.65 -2.25
C PRO A 99 7.25 17.04 -3.56
N ALA A 100 7.17 15.71 -3.60
CA ALA A 100 6.55 14.98 -4.70
C ALA A 100 5.07 15.33 -4.92
N PHE A 101 4.51 16.15 -4.04
CA PHE A 101 3.09 16.43 -4.00
C PHE A 101 2.79 17.89 -3.66
N ARG A 102 1.92 18.52 -4.47
CA ARG A 102 1.38 19.88 -4.22
C ARG A 102 -0.15 19.83 -4.18
N SER A 103 -0.75 20.27 -3.10
CA SER A 103 -2.20 20.39 -2.98
C SER A 103 -2.71 21.61 -3.76
N LEU A 104 -3.81 21.42 -4.49
CA LEU A 104 -4.57 22.47 -5.18
C LEU A 104 -5.86 22.80 -4.46
N PHE A 105 -6.48 21.79 -3.84
CA PHE A 105 -7.75 21.91 -3.13
C PHE A 105 -7.80 20.92 -1.98
N GLY A 106 -8.40 21.34 -0.85
CA GLY A 106 -8.50 20.51 0.34
C GLY A 106 -7.16 20.36 1.05
N ALA A 107 -7.19 20.39 2.35
CA ALA A 107 -6.01 20.17 3.20
C ALA A 107 -6.17 18.90 4.04
N GLY A 108 -7.31 18.25 3.89
CA GLY A 108 -7.69 17.12 4.70
C GLY A 108 -7.07 15.82 4.21
N PRO A 109 -6.62 15.00 5.13
CA PRO A 109 -6.29 13.63 4.82
C PRO A 109 -7.57 12.87 4.43
N PHE A 110 -7.40 11.92 3.56
CA PHE A 110 -8.39 10.99 3.08
C PHE A 110 -8.74 9.97 4.19
N GLN A 111 -10.03 9.77 4.46
CA GLN A 111 -10.48 8.90 5.55
C GLN A 111 -10.87 7.52 5.02
N GLU A 112 -10.37 6.47 5.67
CA GLU A 112 -10.64 5.08 5.31
C GLU A 112 -11.04 4.28 6.56
N SER A 113 -11.99 3.37 6.43
CA SER A 113 -12.35 2.41 7.48
C SER A 113 -12.00 1.01 7.04
N LEU A 114 -11.08 0.35 7.75
CA LEU A 114 -10.60 -0.99 7.39
C LEU A 114 -10.38 -1.85 8.63
N GLY A 115 -11.02 -3.02 8.68
CA GLY A 115 -10.85 -3.96 9.78
C GLY A 115 -11.20 -3.41 11.16
N GLY A 116 -12.14 -2.46 11.22
CA GLY A 116 -12.52 -1.76 12.45
C GLY A 116 -11.51 -0.70 12.90
N LEU A 117 -10.56 -0.32 12.02
CA LEU A 117 -9.67 0.82 12.19
C LEU A 117 -10.21 2.03 11.45
N GLU A 118 -10.05 3.20 12.04
CA GLU A 118 -10.22 4.47 11.40
C GLU A 118 -8.85 4.95 10.93
N MET A 119 -8.67 4.96 9.62
CA MET A 119 -7.40 5.29 8.99
C MET A 119 -7.46 6.68 8.35
N THR A 120 -6.41 7.42 8.53
CA THR A 120 -6.20 8.71 7.89
C THR A 120 -5.01 8.60 6.95
N LEU A 121 -5.24 8.78 5.67
CA LEU A 121 -4.23 8.62 4.62
C LEU A 121 -3.88 9.97 4.04
N SER A 122 -2.61 10.27 3.93
CA SER A 122 -2.14 11.45 3.22
C SER A 122 -2.38 11.29 1.71
N PRO A 123 -2.57 12.39 0.98
CA PRO A 123 -2.68 12.35 -0.47
C PRO A 123 -1.49 11.62 -1.10
N GLY A 124 -1.75 10.76 -2.07
CA GLY A 124 -0.73 9.91 -2.69
C GLY A 124 -0.33 8.66 -1.90
N SER A 125 -0.81 8.48 -0.66
CA SER A 125 -0.61 7.21 0.06
C SER A 125 -1.31 6.06 -0.66
N PHE A 126 -0.66 4.90 -0.65
CA PHE A 126 -1.22 3.70 -1.27
C PHE A 126 -2.51 3.26 -0.56
N LEU A 127 -3.52 2.93 -1.34
CA LEU A 127 -4.77 2.35 -0.90
C LEU A 127 -5.11 1.16 -1.79
N GLN A 128 -5.53 0.06 -1.19
CA GLN A 128 -6.02 -1.10 -1.94
C GLN A 128 -7.30 -0.74 -2.72
N VAL A 129 -7.32 -1.11 -3.99
CA VAL A 129 -8.39 -0.69 -4.93
C VAL A 129 -9.76 -1.30 -4.63
N ASN A 130 -9.81 -2.41 -3.91
CA ASN A 130 -11.04 -3.14 -3.57
C ASN A 130 -11.12 -3.32 -2.05
N HIS A 131 -11.86 -2.43 -1.38
CA HIS A 131 -11.98 -2.40 0.08
C HIS A 131 -12.54 -3.70 0.68
N GLU A 132 -13.54 -4.29 0.02
CA GLU A 132 -14.18 -5.52 0.51
C GLU A 132 -13.21 -6.71 0.45
N ILE A 133 -12.53 -6.88 -0.68
CA ILE A 133 -11.53 -7.95 -0.84
C ILE A 133 -10.31 -7.70 0.04
N CYS A 134 -9.87 -6.44 0.19
CA CYS A 134 -8.79 -6.06 1.10
C CYS A 134 -9.10 -6.48 2.55
N GLY A 135 -10.32 -6.19 3.03
CA GLY A 135 -10.74 -6.61 4.36
C GLY A 135 -10.70 -8.14 4.55
N LYS A 136 -11.17 -8.90 3.56
CA LYS A 136 -11.12 -10.38 3.58
C LYS A 136 -9.69 -10.90 3.53
N LEU A 137 -8.83 -10.27 2.71
CA LEU A 137 -7.42 -10.62 2.60
C LEU A 137 -6.69 -10.41 3.91
N TYR A 138 -6.81 -9.22 4.52
CA TYR A 138 -6.14 -8.91 5.80
C TYR A 138 -6.65 -9.79 6.94
N HIS A 139 -7.95 -10.09 6.96
CA HIS A 139 -8.49 -11.02 7.93
C HIS A 139 -7.86 -12.42 7.79
N TYR A 140 -7.76 -12.91 6.56
CA TYR A 140 -7.11 -14.19 6.26
C TYR A 140 -5.62 -14.18 6.62
N VAL A 141 -4.88 -13.09 6.32
CA VAL A 141 -3.47 -12.95 6.72
C VAL A 141 -3.32 -13.13 8.23
N LEU A 142 -4.19 -12.48 9.02
CA LEU A 142 -4.13 -12.56 10.48
C LEU A 142 -4.59 -13.93 11.04
N GLU A 143 -5.50 -14.63 10.34
CA GLU A 143 -5.84 -16.03 10.66
C GLU A 143 -4.64 -16.95 10.42
N GLN A 144 -3.93 -16.76 9.31
CA GLN A 144 -2.75 -17.57 8.98
C GLN A 144 -1.56 -17.27 9.88
N ALA A 145 -1.42 -16.04 10.33
CA ALA A 145 -0.41 -15.62 11.30
C ALA A 145 -0.56 -16.32 12.64
N THR A 146 -1.78 -16.71 13.04
CA THR A 146 -2.09 -17.45 14.29
C THR A 146 -1.53 -16.74 15.52
N LEU A 147 -1.69 -15.41 15.60
CA LEU A 147 -1.06 -14.57 16.62
C LEU A 147 -1.57 -14.87 18.04
N GLY A 148 -0.63 -15.09 18.93
CA GLY A 148 -0.85 -15.17 20.38
C GLY A 148 -0.61 -13.82 21.07
N ILE A 149 -1.22 -13.64 22.25
CA ILE A 149 -1.15 -12.40 23.04
C ILE A 149 0.30 -12.02 23.45
N GLY A 150 1.21 -13.00 23.48
CA GLY A 150 2.63 -12.80 23.80
C GLY A 150 3.55 -12.57 22.59
N ASP A 151 3.01 -12.71 21.37
CA ASP A 151 3.84 -12.74 20.16
C ASP A 151 4.36 -11.35 19.77
N THR A 152 5.52 -11.38 19.13
CA THR A 152 6.14 -10.22 18.47
C THR A 152 6.02 -10.38 16.95
N VAL A 153 5.56 -9.33 16.26
CA VAL A 153 5.31 -9.33 14.83
C VAL A 153 6.19 -8.31 14.14
N ALA A 154 6.81 -8.67 13.02
CA ALA A 154 7.36 -7.73 12.06
C ALA A 154 6.40 -7.60 10.87
N ASP A 155 6.06 -6.37 10.49
CA ASP A 155 5.28 -6.07 9.29
C ASP A 155 6.17 -5.29 8.30
N LEU A 156 6.61 -5.95 7.25
CA LEU A 156 7.59 -5.44 6.31
C LEU A 156 6.88 -4.94 5.04
N TYR A 157 7.18 -3.70 4.63
CA TYR A 157 6.43 -2.89 3.66
C TYR A 157 5.04 -2.50 4.19
N CYS A 158 4.99 -2.04 5.44
CA CYS A 158 3.75 -1.87 6.19
C CYS A 158 2.84 -0.72 5.71
N GLY A 159 3.30 0.13 4.78
CA GLY A 159 2.53 1.28 4.29
C GLY A 159 2.04 2.19 5.43
N ALA A 160 0.78 2.61 5.37
CA ALA A 160 0.13 3.42 6.41
C ALA A 160 -0.28 2.62 7.67
N GLY A 161 0.18 1.37 7.78
CA GLY A 161 0.09 0.58 9.00
C GLY A 161 -1.19 -0.23 9.20
N ALA A 162 -2.05 -0.37 8.20
CA ALA A 162 -3.34 -1.05 8.39
C ALA A 162 -3.19 -2.47 8.94
N LEU A 163 -2.38 -3.30 8.28
CA LEU A 163 -2.14 -4.68 8.70
C LEU A 163 -1.40 -4.76 10.03
N SER A 164 -0.38 -3.89 10.24
CA SER A 164 0.32 -3.74 11.52
C SER A 164 -0.63 -3.46 12.68
N LEU A 165 -1.55 -2.50 12.51
CA LEU A 165 -2.48 -2.08 13.56
C LEU A 165 -3.56 -3.14 13.83
N MET A 166 -4.02 -3.85 12.81
CA MET A 166 -4.90 -5.01 12.99
C MET A 166 -4.21 -6.15 13.75
N ALA A 167 -2.93 -6.41 13.45
CA ALA A 167 -2.10 -7.39 14.16
C ALA A 167 -1.86 -6.98 15.63
N ALA A 168 -1.58 -5.70 15.88
CA ALA A 168 -1.31 -5.17 17.23
C ALA A 168 -2.46 -5.39 18.23
N ARG A 169 -3.71 -5.55 17.75
CA ARG A 169 -4.85 -5.90 18.60
C ARG A 169 -4.85 -7.36 19.08
N ARG A 170 -3.92 -8.18 18.55
CA ARG A 170 -3.90 -9.64 18.77
C ARG A 170 -2.59 -10.17 19.35
N CYS A 171 -1.56 -9.31 19.47
CA CYS A 171 -0.20 -9.71 19.89
C CYS A 171 0.41 -8.71 20.88
N ALA A 172 1.57 -9.05 21.45
CA ALA A 172 2.25 -8.20 22.42
C ALA A 172 2.88 -6.97 21.78
N ARG A 173 3.46 -7.11 20.58
CA ARG A 173 4.24 -6.05 19.93
C ARG A 173 4.24 -6.20 18.41
N VAL A 174 4.15 -5.06 17.72
CA VAL A 174 4.36 -4.98 16.27
C VAL A 174 5.47 -3.97 15.96
N ALA A 175 6.35 -4.33 15.03
CA ALA A 175 7.31 -3.41 14.42
C ALA A 175 7.06 -3.38 12.90
N GLY A 176 6.57 -2.25 12.41
CA GLY A 176 6.38 -1.99 10.98
C GLY A 176 7.63 -1.35 10.37
N VAL A 177 8.01 -1.78 9.16
CA VAL A 177 9.09 -1.18 8.37
C VAL A 177 8.53 -0.72 7.03
N GLU A 178 8.78 0.54 6.69
CA GLU A 178 8.29 1.18 5.47
C GLU A 178 9.31 2.20 4.95
N LEU A 179 9.49 2.25 3.63
CA LEU A 179 10.42 3.18 3.00
C LEU A 179 9.88 4.62 2.99
N SER A 180 8.59 4.77 2.67
CA SER A 180 7.95 6.09 2.57
C SER A 180 7.82 6.75 3.95
N GLY A 181 8.53 7.88 4.14
CA GLY A 181 8.41 8.67 5.36
C GLY A 181 7.00 9.19 5.60
N GLN A 182 6.24 9.48 4.53
CA GLN A 182 4.84 9.89 4.63
C GLN A 182 3.96 8.74 5.15
N ALA A 183 4.12 7.54 4.61
CA ALA A 183 3.37 6.36 5.07
C ALA A 183 3.70 6.02 6.53
N VAL A 184 4.97 6.15 6.94
CA VAL A 184 5.38 5.99 8.37
C VAL A 184 4.71 7.04 9.26
N ARG A 185 4.60 8.30 8.82
CA ARG A 185 3.89 9.34 9.59
C ARG A 185 2.39 9.00 9.69
N ASP A 186 1.80 8.56 8.58
CA ASP A 186 0.40 8.11 8.56
C ASP A 186 0.18 6.92 9.50
N ALA A 187 1.06 5.92 9.47
CA ALA A 187 0.98 4.75 10.34
C ALA A 187 1.03 5.11 11.84
N ARG A 188 1.92 6.04 12.22
CA ARG A 188 2.01 6.54 13.61
C ARG A 188 0.75 7.30 14.02
N ARG A 189 0.25 8.20 13.16
CA ARG A 189 -1.01 8.92 13.40
C ARG A 189 -2.19 7.97 13.53
N ASN A 190 -2.25 6.95 12.68
CA ASN A 190 -3.29 5.94 12.70
C ASN A 190 -3.22 5.08 13.97
N ALA A 191 -2.03 4.74 14.46
CA ALA A 191 -1.85 4.06 15.74
C ALA A 191 -2.42 4.89 16.90
N GLU A 192 -2.06 6.17 16.97
CA GLU A 192 -2.53 7.11 17.98
C GLU A 192 -4.07 7.26 17.92
N ALA A 193 -4.63 7.51 16.73
CA ALA A 193 -6.06 7.70 16.52
C ALA A 193 -6.89 6.45 16.92
N ASN A 194 -6.33 5.26 16.80
CA ASN A 194 -6.96 4.00 17.18
C ASN A 194 -6.60 3.52 18.60
N GLY A 195 -5.85 4.31 19.39
CA GLY A 195 -5.44 3.96 20.74
C GLY A 195 -4.46 2.78 20.84
N ILE A 196 -3.73 2.48 19.77
CA ILE A 196 -2.79 1.35 19.69
C ILE A 196 -1.41 1.82 20.11
N GLN A 197 -0.89 1.28 21.21
CA GLN A 197 0.38 1.69 21.84
C GLN A 197 1.50 0.66 21.65
N ASN A 198 1.18 -0.54 21.21
CA ASN A 198 2.13 -1.65 21.06
C ASN A 198 2.63 -1.82 19.61
N ALA A 199 2.38 -0.84 18.73
CA ALA A 199 2.92 -0.77 17.39
C ALA A 199 3.98 0.33 17.26
N SER A 200 5.11 0.00 16.65
CA SER A 200 6.19 0.95 16.33
C SER A 200 6.48 0.93 14.84
N PHE A 201 6.84 2.08 14.26
CA PHE A 201 7.05 2.20 12.81
C PHE A 201 8.42 2.82 12.53
N HIS A 202 9.19 2.13 11.67
CA HIS A 202 10.57 2.43 11.32
C HIS A 202 10.67 2.73 9.83
N ARG A 203 11.28 3.88 9.51
CA ARG A 203 11.56 4.24 8.13
C ARG A 203 12.84 3.59 7.65
N GLY A 204 12.82 3.00 6.45
CA GLY A 204 14.00 2.46 5.79
C GLY A 204 13.68 1.36 4.79
N PHE A 205 14.68 1.00 4.00
CA PHE A 205 14.60 -0.21 3.19
C PHE A 205 14.46 -1.43 4.08
N ALA A 206 13.47 -2.29 3.78
CA ALA A 206 13.19 -3.47 4.60
C ALA A 206 14.41 -4.41 4.70
N GLU A 207 15.16 -4.54 3.61
CA GLU A 207 16.40 -5.34 3.51
C GLU A 207 17.58 -4.83 4.34
N GLU A 208 17.50 -3.57 4.82
CA GLU A 208 18.52 -2.95 5.69
C GLU A 208 18.01 -2.79 7.12
N ALA A 209 16.79 -2.26 7.28
CA ALA A 209 16.23 -1.96 8.59
C ALA A 209 15.92 -3.24 9.39
N PHE A 210 15.30 -4.24 8.77
CA PHE A 210 14.92 -5.45 9.47
C PHE A 210 16.13 -6.26 10.00
N PRO A 211 17.17 -6.58 9.20
CA PRO A 211 18.36 -7.25 9.74
C PRO A 211 19.05 -6.47 10.86
N ARG A 212 19.08 -5.14 10.78
CA ARG A 212 19.65 -4.29 11.86
C ARG A 212 18.82 -4.42 13.14
N MET A 213 17.49 -4.37 13.06
CA MET A 213 16.60 -4.55 14.22
C MET A 213 16.84 -5.94 14.87
N VAL A 214 17.01 -6.98 14.06
CA VAL A 214 17.31 -8.33 14.56
C VAL A 214 18.67 -8.36 15.27
N ALA A 215 19.70 -7.73 14.70
CA ALA A 215 21.02 -7.61 15.33
C ALA A 215 20.99 -6.82 16.65
N GLU A 216 20.03 -5.89 16.81
CA GLU A 216 19.76 -5.13 18.03
C GLU A 216 18.85 -5.89 19.03
N GLY A 217 18.51 -7.15 18.75
CA GLY A 217 17.77 -8.02 19.66
C GLY A 217 16.26 -8.12 19.40
N PHE A 218 15.75 -7.59 18.28
CA PHE A 218 14.37 -7.80 17.88
C PHE A 218 14.19 -9.24 17.35
N SER A 219 13.33 -10.02 18.00
CA SER A 219 13.06 -11.41 17.65
C SER A 219 11.58 -11.58 17.34
N PRO A 220 11.14 -11.56 16.08
CA PRO A 220 9.75 -11.75 15.72
C PRO A 220 9.37 -13.24 15.71
N ASP A 221 8.21 -13.56 16.27
CA ASP A 221 7.57 -14.87 16.15
C ASP A 221 6.92 -15.04 14.77
N THR A 222 6.41 -13.93 14.24
CA THR A 222 5.74 -13.86 12.93
C THR A 222 6.25 -12.69 12.10
N VAL A 223 6.45 -12.93 10.80
CA VAL A 223 6.71 -11.89 9.80
C VAL A 223 5.54 -11.81 8.83
N LEU A 224 4.99 -10.61 8.67
CA LEU A 224 4.05 -10.23 7.61
C LEU A 224 4.86 -9.53 6.52
N LEU A 225 4.58 -9.84 5.25
CA LEU A 225 5.38 -9.39 4.12
C LEU A 225 4.45 -9.06 2.94
N ASP A 226 4.46 -7.80 2.50
CA ASP A 226 3.67 -7.34 1.33
C ASP A 226 4.54 -6.47 0.40
N PRO A 227 5.52 -7.06 -0.32
CA PRO A 227 6.47 -6.33 -1.12
C PRO A 227 5.87 -5.87 -2.47
N PRO A 228 6.53 -4.94 -3.16
CA PRO A 228 6.13 -4.52 -4.50
C PRO A 228 6.21 -5.68 -5.51
N ARG A 229 5.69 -5.47 -6.74
CA ARG A 229 5.59 -6.48 -7.82
C ARG A 229 6.89 -7.22 -8.14
N LYS A 230 8.05 -6.62 -7.91
CA LYS A 230 9.37 -7.28 -8.10
C LYS A 230 9.67 -8.36 -7.07
N GLY A 231 8.87 -8.47 -6.01
CA GLY A 231 9.08 -9.36 -4.88
C GLY A 231 10.02 -8.79 -3.82
N ALA A 232 10.33 -9.60 -2.81
CA ALA A 232 11.22 -9.23 -1.73
C ALA A 232 12.69 -9.25 -2.17
N HIS A 233 13.50 -8.35 -1.59
CA HIS A 233 14.93 -8.34 -1.86
C HIS A 233 15.60 -9.61 -1.28
N PRO A 234 16.56 -10.25 -1.98
CA PRO A 234 17.20 -11.48 -1.48
C PRO A 234 17.87 -11.33 -0.11
N ALA A 235 18.40 -10.14 0.20
CA ALA A 235 18.99 -9.87 1.53
C ALA A 235 17.91 -9.87 2.63
N LEU A 236 16.69 -9.39 2.32
CA LEU A 236 15.57 -9.45 3.26
C LEU A 236 15.15 -10.90 3.54
N LEU A 237 15.02 -11.73 2.50
CA LEU A 237 14.66 -13.15 2.67
C LEU A 237 15.68 -13.88 3.54
N ARG A 238 16.99 -13.60 3.38
CA ARG A 238 18.05 -14.11 4.28
C ARG A 238 17.86 -13.58 5.69
N GLY A 239 17.65 -12.28 5.87
CA GLY A 239 17.41 -11.68 7.19
C GLY A 239 16.20 -12.29 7.90
N ILE A 240 15.13 -12.62 7.17
CA ILE A 240 13.96 -13.34 7.71
C ILE A 240 14.36 -14.76 8.15
N ALA A 241 15.13 -15.48 7.33
CA ALA A 241 15.59 -16.82 7.68
C ALA A 241 16.51 -16.80 8.90
N ASP A 242 17.41 -15.82 9.01
CA ASP A 242 18.33 -15.64 10.14
C ASP A 242 17.59 -15.28 11.44
N ALA A 243 16.53 -14.46 11.35
CA ALA A 243 15.66 -14.13 12.48
C ALA A 243 14.81 -15.32 12.96
N ARG A 244 14.65 -16.37 12.11
CA ARG A 244 13.96 -17.63 12.42
C ARG A 244 12.53 -17.49 12.95
N PRO A 245 11.65 -16.61 12.42
CA PRO A 245 10.27 -16.56 12.85
C PRO A 245 9.61 -17.94 12.63
N GLU A 246 8.64 -18.27 13.48
CA GLU A 246 7.89 -19.52 13.33
C GLU A 246 7.00 -19.47 12.07
N THR A 247 6.46 -18.29 11.79
CA THR A 247 5.51 -18.06 10.69
C THR A 247 5.94 -16.88 9.83
N VAL A 248 5.85 -17.04 8.50
CA VAL A 248 5.92 -15.94 7.54
C VAL A 248 4.65 -15.95 6.71
N VAL A 249 3.91 -14.83 6.66
CA VAL A 249 2.74 -14.67 5.80
C VAL A 249 3.09 -13.64 4.73
N TYR A 250 3.10 -14.09 3.48
CA TYR A 250 3.54 -13.32 2.33
C TYR A 250 2.37 -13.02 1.39
N VAL A 251 1.99 -11.75 1.31
CA VAL A 251 1.01 -11.21 0.35
C VAL A 251 1.74 -10.76 -0.91
N SER A 252 1.18 -10.98 -2.08
CA SER A 252 1.76 -10.51 -3.35
C SER A 252 0.74 -10.36 -4.46
N CYS A 253 0.82 -9.23 -5.16
CA CYS A 253 0.08 -8.99 -6.41
C CYS A 253 0.78 -9.59 -7.65
N HIS A 254 1.90 -10.28 -7.50
CA HIS A 254 2.65 -10.86 -8.61
C HIS A 254 3.14 -12.27 -8.30
N PRO A 255 2.31 -13.31 -8.54
CA PRO A 255 2.63 -14.70 -8.23
C PRO A 255 3.98 -15.23 -8.76
N PRO A 256 4.47 -14.81 -9.96
CA PRO A 256 5.79 -15.28 -10.42
C PRO A 256 6.95 -14.83 -9.53
N SER A 257 6.98 -13.59 -9.06
CA SER A 257 8.02 -13.13 -8.11
C SER A 257 7.86 -13.81 -6.76
N GLN A 258 6.63 -13.99 -6.28
CA GLN A 258 6.34 -14.69 -5.04
C GLN A 258 6.80 -16.16 -5.09
N ALA A 259 6.60 -16.86 -6.21
CA ALA A 259 7.06 -18.23 -6.38
C ALA A 259 8.58 -18.36 -6.33
N ARG A 260 9.32 -17.40 -6.94
CA ARG A 260 10.78 -17.32 -6.82
C ARG A 260 11.22 -17.13 -5.37
N ASP A 261 10.59 -16.21 -4.66
CA ASP A 261 10.92 -15.90 -3.26
C ASP A 261 10.54 -17.06 -2.32
N ALA A 262 9.42 -17.74 -2.64
CA ALA A 262 8.99 -18.95 -1.93
C ALA A 262 10.01 -20.07 -2.06
N ALA A 263 10.56 -20.29 -3.26
CA ALA A 263 11.63 -21.28 -3.45
C ALA A 263 12.87 -20.95 -2.60
N ALA A 264 13.23 -19.65 -2.51
CA ALA A 264 14.34 -19.21 -1.67
C ALA A 264 14.07 -19.45 -0.18
N LEU A 265 12.89 -19.10 0.35
CA LEU A 265 12.52 -19.37 1.75
C LEU A 265 12.48 -20.87 2.04
N CYS A 266 11.96 -21.69 1.12
CA CYS A 266 11.98 -23.15 1.29
C CYS A 266 13.40 -23.70 1.36
N GLY A 267 14.33 -23.17 0.55
CA GLY A 267 15.75 -23.52 0.63
C GLY A 267 16.45 -23.08 1.94
N MET A 268 15.83 -22.19 2.70
CA MET A 268 16.33 -21.67 3.97
C MET A 268 15.56 -22.19 5.20
N GLY A 269 14.90 -23.34 5.09
CA GLY A 269 14.31 -24.02 6.24
C GLY A 269 12.84 -23.65 6.51
N TYR A 270 12.12 -23.20 5.51
CA TYR A 270 10.68 -23.02 5.58
C TYR A 270 9.94 -23.99 4.66
N ARG A 271 8.68 -24.23 4.93
CA ARG A 271 7.78 -24.95 4.03
C ARG A 271 6.51 -24.13 3.78
N VAL A 272 5.97 -24.18 2.58
CA VAL A 272 4.66 -23.62 2.30
C VAL A 272 3.60 -24.45 3.04
N ALA A 273 2.82 -23.81 3.89
CA ALA A 273 1.75 -24.43 4.66
C ALA A 273 0.37 -24.16 4.05
N ALA A 274 0.18 -23.00 3.44
CA ALA A 274 -1.06 -22.61 2.77
C ALA A 274 -0.77 -21.66 1.60
N ALA A 275 -1.68 -21.69 0.61
CA ALA A 275 -1.70 -20.74 -0.50
C ALA A 275 -3.16 -20.38 -0.79
N ARG A 276 -3.48 -19.10 -0.89
CA ARG A 276 -4.84 -18.64 -1.19
C ARG A 276 -4.83 -17.40 -2.08
N PRO A 277 -5.42 -17.48 -3.29
CA PRO A 277 -5.62 -16.32 -4.14
C PRO A 277 -6.85 -15.51 -3.72
N PHE A 278 -6.81 -14.21 -4.03
CA PHE A 278 -7.89 -13.23 -3.84
C PHE A 278 -8.09 -12.46 -5.13
N ASP A 279 -9.32 -12.36 -5.61
CA ASP A 279 -9.68 -11.59 -6.80
C ASP A 279 -9.81 -10.09 -6.46
N MET A 280 -8.66 -9.47 -6.16
CA MET A 280 -8.55 -8.04 -5.84
C MET A 280 -8.85 -7.17 -7.06
N PHE A 281 -8.46 -7.64 -8.23
CA PHE A 281 -8.51 -6.91 -9.49
C PHE A 281 -9.50 -7.59 -10.45
N CYS A 282 -10.77 -7.64 -10.06
CA CYS A 282 -11.84 -8.33 -10.80
C CYS A 282 -11.81 -7.99 -12.30
N GLN A 283 -12.06 -9.00 -13.16
CA GLN A 283 -12.07 -8.88 -14.63
C GLN A 283 -10.70 -8.50 -15.25
N THR A 284 -9.60 -8.61 -14.51
CA THR A 284 -8.24 -8.49 -15.02
C THR A 284 -7.48 -9.82 -14.93
N ALA A 285 -6.26 -9.88 -15.46
CA ALA A 285 -5.38 -11.04 -15.30
C ALA A 285 -4.57 -11.01 -13.99
N GLU A 286 -4.75 -9.98 -13.18
CA GLU A 286 -3.99 -9.76 -11.94
C GLU A 286 -4.72 -10.43 -10.77
N VAL A 287 -3.94 -10.96 -9.82
CA VAL A 287 -4.46 -11.62 -8.62
C VAL A 287 -3.56 -11.31 -7.43
N GLU A 288 -4.17 -11.06 -6.28
CA GLU A 288 -3.45 -11.09 -5.00
C GLU A 288 -3.36 -12.53 -4.51
N ASN A 289 -2.20 -12.94 -4.02
CA ASN A 289 -2.02 -14.26 -3.46
C ASN A 289 -1.34 -14.20 -2.10
N VAL A 290 -1.84 -14.99 -1.15
CA VAL A 290 -1.28 -15.11 0.19
C VAL A 290 -0.63 -16.48 0.33
N LEU A 291 0.67 -16.51 0.60
CA LEU A 291 1.40 -17.73 1.01
C LEU A 291 1.67 -17.69 2.50
N THR A 292 1.45 -18.79 3.16
CA THR A 292 1.85 -18.99 4.56
C THR A 292 2.99 -19.97 4.60
N PHE A 293 4.08 -19.58 5.25
CA PHE A 293 5.20 -20.44 5.51
C PHE A 293 5.29 -20.76 7.00
N LYS A 294 5.64 -22.00 7.29
CA LYS A 294 6.02 -22.44 8.64
C LYS A 294 7.47 -22.91 8.60
N ARG A 295 8.22 -22.53 9.64
CA ARG A 295 9.60 -23.01 9.79
C ARG A 295 9.60 -24.53 9.98
N THR A 296 10.45 -25.22 9.24
CA THR A 296 10.65 -26.65 9.44
C THR A 296 11.40 -26.87 10.76
N GLN A 297 10.88 -27.73 11.61
CA GLN A 297 11.65 -28.19 12.77
C GLN A 297 12.83 -28.99 12.25
N GLU A 298 14.02 -28.69 12.71
CA GLU A 298 15.16 -29.61 12.50
C GLU A 298 14.73 -30.95 13.07
N ALA A 299 14.73 -31.99 12.22
CA ALA A 299 14.56 -33.35 12.72
C ALA A 299 15.68 -33.55 13.76
N GLY A 300 15.31 -33.56 15.04
CA GLY A 300 16.26 -33.85 16.10
C GLY A 300 16.94 -35.14 15.74
N HIS A 301 18.26 -35.10 15.58
CA HIS A 301 19.04 -36.28 15.50
C HIS A 301 18.88 -37.00 16.86
N ALA A 302 18.02 -38.02 16.85
CA ALA A 302 17.90 -38.97 17.96
C ALA A 302 19.13 -39.92 17.96
#